data_c0842143e420130b40b301dd772be94c
#
_entry.id   c0842143e420130b40b301dd772be94c
#
_cell.length_a   1.000
_cell.length_b   1.000
_cell.length_c   1.000
_cell.angle_alpha   90.00
_cell.angle_beta   90.00
_cell.angle_gamma   90.00
#
_symmetry.space_group_name_H-M   'P 1'
#
loop_
_entity.id
_entity.type
_entity.pdbx_description
1 polymer ?
#
loop_
_entity_poly.entity_id
_entity_poly.type
_entity_poly.pdbx_seq_one_letter_code
_entity_poly.pdbx_strand_id
1 'polypeptide(L)'
;MNMERTKEENKQLCDRYPFIIPWNLFSGMLITEAQHGGYYPGSPTTVPDYDYEYTLLDNMPDGWNMAFGEQMCEEIREALIEDGDLNRYRVVQVKEKYGMLRWYDNGIKIHSRVHDIVRKYENISAWTCIVCGKPATRITTGWISPFCDECCLNCGDGKSVAIEDYYKELGEEDHGGSNDTGNRTDGGFHRMGEHEGSGRDQENGPGISRGNQREE
;
A
#
# COMPACT_ATOMS: atom_id res chain seq x y z
N MET A 1 -9.92 19.41 -4.31
CA MET A 1 -9.11 19.78 -5.49
C MET A 1 -8.88 18.47 -6.19
N ASN A 2 -9.58 18.18 -7.28
CA ASN A 2 -9.39 16.93 -8.02
C ASN A 2 -8.03 16.99 -8.69
N MET A 3 -7.24 15.96 -8.49
CA MET A 3 -5.94 15.81 -9.18
C MET A 3 -6.22 15.18 -10.56
N GLU A 4 -6.73 16.00 -11.50
CA GLU A 4 -6.91 15.55 -12.89
C GLU A 4 -5.57 15.64 -13.60
N ARG A 5 -4.99 14.47 -13.94
CA ARG A 5 -3.82 14.36 -14.79
C ARG A 5 -4.21 14.37 -16.26
N THR A 6 -3.36 14.96 -17.07
CA THR A 6 -3.47 14.85 -18.53
C THR A 6 -3.06 13.45 -19.00
N LYS A 7 -3.48 13.05 -20.19
CA LYS A 7 -3.06 11.80 -20.83
C LYS A 7 -1.53 11.67 -20.92
N GLU A 8 -0.84 12.77 -21.18
CA GLU A 8 0.62 12.78 -21.27
C GLU A 8 1.28 12.53 -19.90
N GLU A 9 0.77 13.14 -18.83
CA GLU A 9 1.24 12.87 -17.46
C GLU A 9 0.96 11.42 -17.04
N ASN A 10 -0.22 10.90 -17.35
CA ASN A 10 -0.54 9.50 -17.11
C ASN A 10 0.35 8.55 -17.91
N LYS A 11 0.68 8.92 -19.16
CA LYS A 11 1.61 8.14 -19.98
C LYS A 11 3.00 8.08 -19.34
N GLN A 12 3.52 9.22 -18.89
CA GLN A 12 4.83 9.31 -18.22
C GLN A 12 4.84 8.46 -16.94
N LEU A 13 3.75 8.48 -16.15
CA LEU A 13 3.61 7.63 -14.97
C LEU A 13 3.57 6.14 -15.33
N CYS A 14 2.82 5.76 -16.36
CA CYS A 14 2.72 4.37 -16.81
C CYS A 14 4.04 3.87 -17.44
N ASP A 15 4.77 4.72 -18.14
CA ASP A 15 6.10 4.38 -18.68
C ASP A 15 7.10 4.13 -17.52
N ARG A 16 6.99 4.89 -16.43
CA ARG A 16 7.84 4.73 -15.23
C ARG A 16 7.37 3.59 -14.32
N TYR A 17 6.05 3.42 -14.18
CA TYR A 17 5.41 2.44 -13.29
C TYR A 17 4.42 1.56 -14.08
N PRO A 18 4.87 0.64 -14.93
CA PRO A 18 4.00 -0.13 -15.82
C PRO A 18 2.95 -0.97 -15.09
N PHE A 19 3.11 -1.17 -13.80
CA PHE A 19 2.20 -1.96 -12.96
C PHE A 19 0.92 -1.21 -12.56
N ILE A 20 0.82 0.12 -12.78
CA ILE A 20 -0.40 0.89 -12.48
C ILE A 20 -1.34 1.03 -13.68
N ILE A 21 -0.98 0.47 -14.82
CA ILE A 21 -1.87 0.41 -15.99
C ILE A 21 -3.06 -0.46 -15.65
N PRO A 22 -4.30 0.02 -15.84
CA PRO A 22 -5.50 -0.75 -15.51
C PRO A 22 -5.72 -1.90 -16.49
N TRP A 23 -5.95 -3.07 -15.94
CA TRP A 23 -6.23 -4.28 -16.67
C TRP A 23 -7.58 -4.85 -16.27
N ASN A 24 -8.35 -5.29 -17.25
CA ASN A 24 -9.51 -6.11 -16.97
C ASN A 24 -9.08 -7.55 -16.68
N LEU A 25 -9.22 -8.03 -15.46
CA LEU A 25 -8.75 -9.33 -14.99
C LEU A 25 -9.47 -10.55 -15.60
N PHE A 26 -10.64 -10.44 -16.24
CA PHE A 26 -11.36 -11.56 -16.87
C PHE A 26 -11.05 -11.71 -18.35
N SER A 27 -10.75 -10.63 -19.11
CA SER A 27 -10.42 -10.73 -20.53
C SER A 27 -8.92 -10.62 -20.80
N GLY A 28 -8.07 -10.23 -19.83
CA GLY A 28 -6.66 -9.94 -20.07
C GLY A 28 -6.45 -8.71 -20.94
N MET A 29 -7.51 -7.90 -21.13
CA MET A 29 -7.47 -6.71 -21.97
C MET A 29 -7.28 -5.47 -21.10
N LEU A 30 -6.65 -4.46 -21.65
CA LEU A 30 -6.58 -3.14 -21.01
C LEU A 30 -7.96 -2.53 -20.86
N ILE A 31 -8.11 -1.77 -19.80
CA ILE A 31 -9.31 -0.96 -19.57
C ILE A 31 -9.05 0.40 -20.20
N THR A 32 -9.73 0.70 -21.29
CA THR A 32 -9.62 1.95 -22.04
C THR A 32 -10.53 3.06 -21.53
N GLU A 33 -11.44 2.73 -20.63
CA GLU A 33 -12.31 3.68 -19.92
C GLU A 33 -12.20 3.41 -18.42
N ALA A 34 -12.48 4.41 -17.58
CA ALA A 34 -12.52 4.30 -16.13
C ALA A 34 -13.59 3.29 -15.65
N GLN A 35 -13.47 2.06 -16.07
CA GLN A 35 -14.29 0.96 -15.62
C GLN A 35 -13.62 0.35 -14.40
N HIS A 36 -14.27 0.46 -13.28
CA HIS A 36 -13.83 -0.12 -12.02
C HIS A 36 -13.70 -1.63 -12.16
N GLY A 37 -12.48 -2.00 -12.23
CA GLY A 37 -11.85 -3.20 -12.45
C GLY A 37 -12.32 -4.51 -11.89
N GLY A 38 -11.97 -5.45 -12.58
CA GLY A 38 -11.89 -6.82 -12.19
C GLY A 38 -10.44 -7.29 -12.25
N TYR A 39 -10.14 -8.47 -11.83
CA TYR A 39 -8.83 -9.10 -11.70
C TYR A 39 -8.37 -9.89 -12.96
N TYR A 40 -7.07 -9.83 -13.35
CA TYR A 40 -6.46 -10.61 -14.46
C TYR A 40 -5.15 -11.28 -14.18
N PRO A 41 -5.01 -12.61 -14.36
CA PRO A 41 -3.74 -13.27 -14.54
C PRO A 41 -3.27 -13.23 -16.00
N GLY A 42 -2.03 -12.80 -16.26
CA GLY A 42 -1.37 -12.97 -17.56
C GLY A 42 -1.46 -11.81 -18.54
N SER A 43 -0.93 -10.67 -18.18
CA SER A 43 -0.86 -9.50 -19.07
C SER A 43 0.14 -9.65 -20.19
N PRO A 44 -0.15 -9.21 -21.43
CA PRO A 44 0.86 -8.99 -22.46
C PRO A 44 1.83 -7.90 -22.01
N THR A 45 3.09 -8.03 -22.40
CA THR A 45 4.18 -7.11 -22.05
C THR A 45 4.19 -5.83 -22.88
N THR A 46 3.32 -5.70 -23.87
CA THR A 46 3.16 -4.52 -24.71
C THR A 46 1.69 -4.17 -24.81
N VAL A 47 1.41 -2.90 -24.65
CA VAL A 47 0.07 -2.31 -24.61
C VAL A 47 -0.06 -1.40 -25.83
N PRO A 48 -0.50 -1.92 -27.00
CA PRO A 48 -0.48 -1.12 -28.21
C PRO A 48 -1.48 0.04 -28.22
N ASP A 49 -2.60 -0.05 -27.49
CA ASP A 49 -3.75 0.84 -27.67
C ASP A 49 -4.32 1.41 -26.35
N TYR A 50 -3.51 1.53 -25.31
CA TYR A 50 -3.96 2.19 -24.09
C TYR A 50 -3.95 3.71 -24.25
N ASP A 51 -5.06 4.36 -23.93
CA ASP A 51 -5.27 5.79 -24.19
C ASP A 51 -4.79 6.74 -23.09
N TYR A 52 -4.34 6.19 -21.96
CA TYR A 52 -3.80 6.90 -20.79
C TYR A 52 -4.79 7.90 -20.15
N GLU A 53 -6.09 7.77 -20.39
CA GLU A 53 -7.08 8.61 -19.70
C GLU A 53 -7.15 8.35 -18.19
N TYR A 54 -6.70 7.15 -17.75
CA TYR A 54 -6.87 6.68 -16.38
C TYR A 54 -5.70 5.78 -15.97
N THR A 55 -5.29 5.88 -14.71
CA THR A 55 -4.34 4.95 -14.06
C THR A 55 -4.95 4.38 -12.79
N LEU A 56 -4.39 3.29 -12.25
CA LEU A 56 -4.87 2.77 -10.96
C LEU A 56 -4.59 3.70 -9.78
N LEU A 57 -3.67 4.68 -9.93
CA LEU A 57 -3.48 5.73 -8.93
C LEU A 57 -4.67 6.69 -8.83
N ASP A 58 -5.49 6.82 -9.87
CA ASP A 58 -6.68 7.67 -9.86
C ASP A 58 -7.79 7.11 -8.95
N ASN A 59 -7.68 5.84 -8.54
CA ASN A 59 -8.53 5.24 -7.51
C ASN A 59 -8.07 5.54 -6.07
N MET A 60 -6.87 6.09 -5.91
CA MET A 60 -6.38 6.52 -4.60
C MET A 60 -7.02 7.87 -4.27
N PRO A 61 -7.52 8.07 -3.04
CA PRO A 61 -7.98 9.39 -2.61
C PRO A 61 -6.95 10.49 -2.87
N ASP A 62 -7.41 11.67 -3.33
CA ASP A 62 -6.55 12.77 -3.76
C ASP A 62 -5.47 13.13 -2.73
N GLY A 63 -5.83 13.22 -1.45
CA GLY A 63 -4.88 13.56 -0.41
C GLY A 63 -3.75 12.55 -0.28
N TRP A 64 -4.04 11.27 -0.35
CA TRP A 64 -3.03 10.22 -0.27
C TRP A 64 -2.17 10.17 -1.53
N ASN A 65 -2.79 10.32 -2.69
CA ASN A 65 -2.08 10.35 -3.96
C ASN A 65 -1.09 11.51 -4.01
N MET A 66 -1.50 12.71 -3.58
CA MET A 66 -0.62 13.88 -3.47
C MET A 66 0.50 13.69 -2.43
N ALA A 67 0.19 13.07 -1.28
CA ALA A 67 1.13 12.94 -0.18
C ALA A 67 2.22 11.90 -0.46
N PHE A 68 1.86 10.75 -1.05
CA PHE A 68 2.79 9.63 -1.18
C PHE A 68 2.55 8.70 -2.38
N GLY A 69 1.56 8.95 -3.24
CA GLY A 69 1.20 8.01 -4.32
C GLY A 69 2.38 7.68 -5.23
N GLU A 70 3.08 8.69 -5.73
CA GLU A 70 4.23 8.49 -6.61
C GLU A 70 5.46 7.94 -5.85
N GLN A 71 5.68 8.38 -4.61
CA GLN A 71 6.76 7.86 -3.78
C GLN A 71 6.59 6.36 -3.49
N MET A 72 5.36 5.92 -3.17
CA MET A 72 5.04 4.51 -3.00
C MET A 72 5.33 3.71 -4.26
N CYS A 73 4.93 4.22 -5.42
CA CYS A 73 5.20 3.57 -6.70
C CYS A 73 6.70 3.45 -6.99
N GLU A 74 7.50 4.46 -6.66
CA GLU A 74 8.95 4.41 -6.85
C GLU A 74 9.60 3.35 -5.94
N GLU A 75 9.26 3.30 -4.67
CA GLU A 75 9.78 2.28 -3.75
C GLU A 75 9.39 0.86 -4.20
N ILE A 76 8.15 0.67 -4.67
CA ILE A 76 7.68 -0.61 -5.25
C ILE A 76 8.50 -0.94 -6.50
N ARG A 77 8.70 0.02 -7.40
CA ARG A 77 9.48 -0.17 -8.63
C ARG A 77 10.91 -0.61 -8.33
N GLU A 78 11.59 0.04 -7.39
CA GLU A 78 12.95 -0.32 -6.97
C GLU A 78 13.01 -1.76 -6.44
N ALA A 79 12.09 -2.14 -5.56
CA ALA A 79 12.00 -3.50 -5.04
C ALA A 79 11.75 -4.54 -6.15
N LEU A 80 10.87 -4.21 -7.11
CA LEU A 80 10.56 -5.09 -8.24
C LEU A 80 11.74 -5.25 -9.22
N ILE A 81 12.57 -4.21 -9.39
CA ILE A 81 13.80 -4.30 -10.19
C ILE A 81 14.80 -5.23 -9.49
N GLU A 82 15.00 -5.08 -8.19
CA GLU A 82 15.87 -5.96 -7.39
C GLU A 82 15.42 -7.43 -7.47
N ASP A 83 14.11 -7.69 -7.41
CA ASP A 83 13.52 -9.03 -7.48
C ASP A 83 13.48 -9.62 -8.90
N GLY A 84 13.65 -8.79 -9.95
CA GLY A 84 13.49 -9.17 -11.36
C GLY A 84 12.03 -9.40 -11.78
N ASP A 85 11.06 -8.86 -11.04
CA ASP A 85 9.63 -9.10 -11.24
C ASP A 85 8.85 -7.88 -11.80
N LEU A 86 9.53 -6.78 -12.15
CA LEU A 86 8.90 -5.55 -12.66
C LEU A 86 7.92 -5.80 -13.83
N ASN A 87 8.29 -6.69 -14.75
CA ASN A 87 7.48 -7.00 -15.93
C ASN A 87 6.27 -7.90 -15.63
N ARG A 88 6.25 -8.57 -14.47
CA ARG A 88 5.21 -9.52 -14.06
C ARG A 88 4.21 -8.95 -13.06
N TYR A 89 4.68 -8.02 -12.24
CA TYR A 89 3.86 -7.40 -11.21
C TYR A 89 2.80 -6.50 -11.82
N ARG A 90 1.58 -6.59 -11.32
CA ARG A 90 0.45 -5.74 -11.72
C ARG A 90 -0.38 -5.40 -10.50
N VAL A 91 -0.72 -4.13 -10.37
CA VAL A 91 -1.73 -3.70 -9.42
C VAL A 91 -3.10 -4.08 -9.98
N VAL A 92 -3.95 -4.59 -9.12
CA VAL A 92 -5.27 -5.09 -9.46
C VAL A 92 -6.34 -4.11 -9.04
N GLN A 93 -6.20 -3.55 -7.85
CA GLN A 93 -7.13 -2.60 -7.29
C GLN A 93 -6.43 -1.72 -6.27
N VAL A 94 -6.71 -0.44 -6.34
CA VAL A 94 -6.41 0.54 -5.29
C VAL A 94 -7.73 1.10 -4.78
N LYS A 95 -7.90 1.20 -3.47
CA LYS A 95 -9.12 1.79 -2.87
C LYS A 95 -8.90 2.21 -1.43
N GLU A 96 -9.80 3.05 -0.95
CA GLU A 96 -10.00 3.31 0.48
C GLU A 96 -10.89 2.20 1.08
N LYS A 97 -10.59 1.79 2.29
CA LYS A 97 -11.47 0.95 3.11
C LYS A 97 -11.22 1.22 4.60
N TYR A 98 -12.26 1.67 5.29
CA TYR A 98 -12.23 1.97 6.73
C TYR A 98 -11.13 2.96 7.13
N GLY A 99 -10.98 4.03 6.34
CA GLY A 99 -9.98 5.08 6.59
C GLY A 99 -8.55 4.70 6.24
N MET A 100 -8.33 3.58 5.55
CA MET A 100 -7.02 3.08 5.17
C MET A 100 -6.93 2.77 3.68
N LEU A 101 -5.75 2.94 3.11
CA LEU A 101 -5.43 2.46 1.78
C LEU A 101 -5.51 0.92 1.74
N ARG A 102 -6.01 0.40 0.63
CA ARG A 102 -5.88 -1.00 0.25
C ARG A 102 -5.28 -1.09 -1.14
N TRP A 103 -4.19 -1.82 -1.21
CA TRP A 103 -3.45 -2.05 -2.43
C TRP A 103 -3.43 -3.55 -2.73
N TYR A 104 -4.12 -3.95 -3.79
CA TYR A 104 -4.19 -5.34 -4.22
C TYR A 104 -3.40 -5.53 -5.50
N ASP A 105 -2.65 -6.60 -5.58
CA ASP A 105 -1.83 -6.96 -6.73
C ASP A 105 -2.12 -8.37 -7.22
N ASN A 106 -1.48 -8.77 -8.32
CA ASN A 106 -1.63 -10.09 -8.94
C ASN A 106 -0.83 -11.21 -8.24
N GLY A 107 -0.30 -10.95 -7.06
CA GLY A 107 0.56 -11.85 -6.30
C GLY A 107 2.04 -11.70 -6.65
N ILE A 108 2.84 -11.60 -5.62
CA ILE A 108 4.30 -11.50 -5.68
C ILE A 108 4.92 -12.52 -4.73
N LYS A 109 6.21 -12.80 -4.86
CA LYS A 109 6.93 -13.71 -3.96
C LYS A 109 6.72 -13.35 -2.49
N ILE A 110 6.51 -14.34 -1.63
CA ILE A 110 6.18 -14.16 -0.20
C ILE A 110 7.21 -13.29 0.54
N HIS A 111 8.47 -13.33 0.12
CA HIS A 111 9.57 -12.58 0.75
C HIS A 111 9.94 -11.29 0.01
N SER A 112 9.11 -10.81 -0.92
CA SER A 112 9.37 -9.55 -1.61
C SER A 112 9.20 -8.37 -0.66
N ARG A 113 10.11 -7.40 -0.76
CA ARG A 113 10.03 -6.11 -0.05
C ARG A 113 8.76 -5.31 -0.40
N VAL A 114 8.12 -5.61 -1.53
CA VAL A 114 6.86 -4.96 -1.95
C VAL A 114 5.79 -5.09 -0.87
N HIS A 115 5.68 -6.25 -0.20
CA HIS A 115 4.71 -6.43 0.89
C HIS A 115 4.95 -5.46 2.06
N ASP A 116 6.19 -5.22 2.42
CA ASP A 116 6.54 -4.31 3.52
C ASP A 116 6.31 -2.85 3.10
N ILE A 117 6.60 -2.51 1.84
CA ILE A 117 6.32 -1.19 1.28
C ILE A 117 4.80 -0.93 1.27
N VAL A 118 4.00 -1.86 0.76
CA VAL A 118 2.53 -1.74 0.75
C VAL A 118 2.02 -1.53 2.17
N ARG A 119 2.41 -2.38 3.11
CA ARG A 119 2.01 -2.26 4.53
C ARG A 119 2.41 -0.92 5.15
N LYS A 120 3.63 -0.43 4.85
CA LYS A 120 4.09 0.90 5.27
C LYS A 120 3.12 1.99 4.84
N TYR A 121 2.73 2.01 3.56
CA TYR A 121 1.86 3.06 3.03
C TYR A 121 0.39 2.87 3.43
N GLU A 122 -0.10 1.65 3.62
CA GLU A 122 -1.39 1.39 4.24
C GLU A 122 -1.45 1.99 5.66
N ASN A 123 -0.38 1.85 6.46
CA ASN A 123 -0.29 2.46 7.78
C ASN A 123 -0.17 3.99 7.72
N ILE A 124 0.64 4.54 6.81
CA ILE A 124 0.77 5.99 6.60
C ILE A 124 -0.59 6.61 6.24
N SER A 125 -1.37 5.94 5.40
CA SER A 125 -2.66 6.43 4.94
C SER A 125 -3.64 6.68 6.09
N ALA A 126 -3.60 5.84 7.13
CA ALA A 126 -4.44 5.98 8.32
C ALA A 126 -4.21 7.30 9.09
N TRP A 127 -3.04 7.91 8.92
CA TRP A 127 -2.63 9.16 9.58
C TRP A 127 -2.48 10.33 8.60
N THR A 128 -2.93 10.16 7.37
CA THR A 128 -2.86 11.17 6.32
C THR A 128 -4.25 11.62 5.92
N CYS A 129 -4.49 12.92 5.90
CA CYS A 129 -5.77 13.49 5.50
C CYS A 129 -6.15 13.03 4.09
N ILE A 130 -7.30 12.38 3.99
CA ILE A 130 -7.80 11.79 2.73
C ILE A 130 -8.04 12.84 1.62
N VAL A 131 -8.22 14.10 1.99
CA VAL A 131 -8.56 15.20 1.06
C VAL A 131 -7.34 15.99 0.60
N CYS A 132 -6.43 16.36 1.52
CA CYS A 132 -5.35 17.29 1.20
C CYS A 132 -3.93 16.76 1.47
N GLY A 133 -3.79 15.54 1.97
CA GLY A 133 -2.49 14.91 2.21
C GLY A 133 -1.72 15.43 3.43
N LYS A 134 -2.22 16.43 4.17
CA LYS A 134 -1.62 16.88 5.44
C LYS A 134 -1.77 15.78 6.50
N PRO A 135 -1.00 15.82 7.61
CA PRO A 135 -1.22 14.92 8.73
C PRO A 135 -2.68 14.99 9.21
N ALA A 136 -3.29 13.84 9.44
CA ALA A 136 -4.64 13.74 9.97
C ALA A 136 -4.61 13.91 11.50
N THR A 137 -5.54 14.71 12.02
CA THR A 137 -5.75 14.97 13.46
C THR A 137 -7.10 14.43 13.93
N ARG A 138 -8.00 14.19 12.99
CA ARG A 138 -9.38 13.77 13.22
C ARG A 138 -9.71 12.52 12.42
N ILE A 139 -10.65 11.72 12.93
CA ILE A 139 -11.24 10.61 12.19
C ILE A 139 -12.76 10.67 12.35
N THR A 140 -13.50 10.46 11.28
CA THR A 140 -14.97 10.37 11.31
C THR A 140 -15.42 9.01 11.83
N THR A 141 -16.56 8.96 12.55
CA THR A 141 -17.05 7.73 13.22
C THR A 141 -18.22 7.06 12.49
N GLY A 142 -18.85 7.74 11.52
CA GLY A 142 -19.86 7.14 10.65
C GLY A 142 -19.21 6.42 9.48
N TRP A 143 -18.88 7.16 8.42
CA TRP A 143 -17.97 6.69 7.39
C TRP A 143 -16.53 6.97 7.86
N ILE A 144 -15.79 5.93 8.20
CA ILE A 144 -14.46 6.07 8.80
C ILE A 144 -13.48 6.64 7.79
N SER A 145 -12.98 7.86 8.04
CA SER A 145 -11.97 8.51 7.18
C SER A 145 -11.10 9.48 7.96
N PRO A 146 -9.79 9.55 7.70
CA PRO A 146 -8.85 10.45 8.34
C PRO A 146 -8.88 11.85 7.71
N PHE A 147 -8.94 12.88 8.52
CA PHE A 147 -8.96 14.29 8.11
C PHE A 147 -8.00 15.14 8.95
N CYS A 148 -7.43 16.19 8.36
CA CYS A 148 -6.91 17.31 9.16
C CYS A 148 -8.08 18.18 9.67
N ASP A 149 -7.84 19.03 10.67
CA ASP A 149 -8.89 19.87 11.26
C ASP A 149 -9.62 20.73 10.20
N GLU A 150 -8.88 21.32 9.27
CA GLU A 150 -9.44 22.17 8.20
C GLU A 150 -10.38 21.40 7.27
N CYS A 151 -9.96 20.23 6.81
CA CYS A 151 -10.79 19.41 5.91
C CYS A 151 -11.97 18.76 6.64
N CYS A 152 -11.80 18.41 7.92
CA CYS A 152 -12.87 17.86 8.75
C CYS A 152 -14.05 18.82 8.91
N LEU A 153 -13.78 20.12 9.05
CA LEU A 153 -14.83 21.15 9.15
C LEU A 153 -15.64 21.29 7.86
N ASN A 154 -15.00 21.03 6.72
CA ASN A 154 -15.60 21.27 5.39
C ASN A 154 -16.21 20.01 4.77
N CYS A 155 -15.75 18.82 5.13
CA CYS A 155 -16.09 17.55 4.46
C CYS A 155 -16.65 16.48 5.40
N GLY A 156 -16.60 16.70 6.71
CA GLY A 156 -17.07 15.73 7.70
C GLY A 156 -18.59 15.78 7.91
N ASP A 157 -19.17 14.66 8.29
CA ASP A 157 -20.60 14.52 8.66
C ASP A 157 -20.90 15.10 10.06
N GLY A 158 -19.97 15.85 10.66
CA GLY A 158 -20.07 16.44 11.98
C GLY A 158 -19.77 15.49 13.15
N LYS A 159 -19.53 14.23 12.89
CA LYS A 159 -19.16 13.23 13.92
C LYS A 159 -17.71 12.80 13.72
N SER A 160 -16.80 13.44 14.40
CA SER A 160 -15.40 13.09 14.38
C SER A 160 -14.80 13.16 15.79
N VAL A 161 -13.81 12.30 16.03
CA VAL A 161 -13.03 12.26 17.27
C VAL A 161 -11.56 12.57 16.97
N ALA A 162 -10.75 12.83 17.99
CA ALA A 162 -9.31 12.89 17.80
C ALA A 162 -8.82 11.51 17.31
N ILE A 163 -7.95 11.52 16.31
CA ILE A 163 -7.50 10.28 15.67
C ILE A 163 -6.71 9.38 16.65
N GLU A 164 -5.96 10.00 17.57
CA GLU A 164 -5.21 9.30 18.61
C GLU A 164 -6.14 8.56 19.59
N ASP A 165 -7.24 9.20 20.01
CA ASP A 165 -8.23 8.60 20.91
C ASP A 165 -8.91 7.41 20.25
N TYR A 166 -9.27 7.54 18.96
CA TYR A 166 -9.89 6.47 18.18
C TYR A 166 -9.01 5.20 18.14
N TYR A 167 -7.73 5.34 17.81
CA TYR A 167 -6.84 4.20 17.74
C TYR A 167 -6.43 3.65 19.11
N LYS A 168 -6.47 4.48 20.15
CA LYS A 168 -6.26 4.03 21.52
C LYS A 168 -7.41 3.15 22.01
N GLU A 169 -8.65 3.55 21.78
CA GLU A 169 -9.83 2.76 22.13
C GLU A 169 -9.82 1.38 21.41
N LEU A 170 -9.50 1.34 20.12
CA LEU A 170 -9.37 0.09 19.37
C LEU A 170 -8.28 -0.85 19.93
N GLY A 171 -7.16 -0.29 20.40
CA GLY A 171 -6.08 -1.08 21.00
C GLY A 171 -6.41 -1.61 22.41
N GLU A 172 -7.34 -0.97 23.14
CA GLU A 172 -7.77 -1.40 24.46
C GLU A 172 -8.84 -2.51 24.39
N GLU A 173 -9.67 -2.56 23.34
CA GLU A 173 -10.68 -3.59 23.14
C GLU A 173 -10.08 -4.99 22.88
N ASP A 174 -8.90 -5.07 22.23
CA ASP A 174 -8.22 -6.35 21.92
C ASP A 174 -7.62 -7.06 23.17
N HIS A 175 -7.53 -6.38 24.31
CA HIS A 175 -7.01 -6.97 25.56
C HIS A 175 -8.10 -7.44 26.53
N GLY A 176 -9.38 -7.28 26.22
CA GLY A 176 -10.51 -7.57 27.08
C GLY A 176 -11.35 -8.82 26.77
N GLY A 177 -11.04 -9.59 25.74
CA GLY A 177 -11.85 -10.72 25.26
C GLY A 177 -11.17 -12.08 25.37
N SER A 178 -11.74 -12.93 26.22
CA SER A 178 -11.48 -14.35 26.48
C SER A 178 -11.11 -15.20 25.25
N ASN A 179 -10.20 -16.16 25.50
CA ASN A 179 -9.88 -17.34 24.71
C ASN A 179 -11.02 -17.84 23.80
N ASP A 180 -10.89 -17.59 22.50
CA ASP A 180 -11.46 -18.45 21.48
C ASP A 180 -10.44 -18.61 20.35
N THR A 181 -10.01 -19.86 20.15
CA THR A 181 -9.03 -20.28 19.15
C THR A 181 -9.66 -20.29 17.77
N GLY A 182 -9.65 -19.16 17.09
CA GLY A 182 -10.12 -19.02 15.72
C GLY A 182 -9.18 -18.13 14.90
N ASN A 183 -8.42 -18.77 14.04
CA ASN A 183 -7.49 -18.27 13.04
C ASN A 183 -7.93 -16.92 12.40
N ARG A 184 -7.42 -15.81 12.91
CA ARG A 184 -7.50 -14.48 12.29
C ARG A 184 -6.10 -13.98 12.02
N THR A 185 -5.77 -13.84 10.76
CA THR A 185 -4.58 -13.09 10.32
C THR A 185 -4.86 -11.60 10.49
N ASP A 186 -4.57 -11.07 11.66
CA ASP A 186 -4.74 -9.66 11.99
C ASP A 186 -3.45 -8.88 11.79
N GLY A 187 -3.55 -7.85 10.95
CA GLY A 187 -2.56 -6.80 10.88
C GLY A 187 -2.64 -5.91 12.12
N GLY A 188 -1.89 -6.27 13.17
CA GLY A 188 -1.79 -5.46 14.38
C GLY A 188 -1.14 -4.11 14.08
N PHE A 189 -1.78 -3.03 14.49
CA PHE A 189 -1.24 -1.67 14.45
C PHE A 189 -0.07 -1.53 15.44
N HIS A 190 1.16 -1.52 14.95
CA HIS A 190 2.31 -1.10 15.74
C HIS A 190 2.72 0.32 15.39
N ARG A 191 2.60 1.21 16.38
CA ARG A 191 3.20 2.54 16.36
C ARG A 191 4.71 2.38 16.16
N MET A 192 5.27 3.00 15.13
CA MET A 192 6.72 3.11 14.98
C MET A 192 7.26 4.00 16.10
N GLY A 193 7.73 3.38 17.19
CA GLY A 193 8.56 4.02 18.19
C GLY A 193 9.97 4.18 17.65
N GLU A 194 10.56 5.33 17.90
CA GLU A 194 11.95 5.65 17.63
C GLU A 194 12.88 4.58 18.26
N HIS A 195 13.62 3.85 17.46
CA HIS A 195 14.68 2.97 17.93
C HIS A 195 15.99 3.75 17.95
N GLU A 196 16.34 4.25 19.15
CA GLU A 196 17.72 4.58 19.47
C GLU A 196 18.57 3.29 19.54
N GLY A 197 19.68 3.32 18.82
CA GLY A 197 20.61 2.21 18.77
C GLY A 197 21.33 2.01 20.11
N SER A 198 21.44 0.78 20.54
CA SER A 198 22.50 0.35 21.47
C SER A 198 23.17 -0.89 20.90
N GLY A 199 24.41 -0.71 20.48
CA GLY A 199 25.30 -1.78 20.09
C GLY A 199 25.62 -2.71 21.26
N ARG A 200 25.77 -3.99 20.98
CA ARG A 200 26.62 -4.91 21.73
C ARG A 200 27.25 -5.87 20.76
N ASP A 201 28.56 -5.66 20.64
CA ASP A 201 29.52 -6.64 20.13
C ASP A 201 29.47 -7.93 20.96
N GLN A 202 29.46 -9.09 20.35
CA GLN A 202 29.98 -10.29 20.89
C GLN A 202 30.69 -11.10 19.80
N GLU A 203 32.00 -11.00 19.83
CA GLU A 203 32.91 -11.96 19.22
C GLU A 203 32.70 -13.34 19.86
N ASN A 204 32.74 -14.40 19.07
CA ASN A 204 33.44 -15.62 19.42
C ASN A 204 33.66 -16.51 18.19
N GLY A 205 34.85 -16.80 17.97
CA GLY A 205 35.67 -17.48 17.06
C GLY A 205 35.58 -19.02 17.10
N PRO A 206 36.60 -19.75 16.57
CA PRO A 206 36.36 -20.75 15.52
C PRO A 206 36.44 -22.19 16.03
N GLY A 207 35.84 -23.13 15.29
CA GLY A 207 35.92 -24.56 15.62
C GLY A 207 35.66 -25.49 14.46
N ILE A 208 36.70 -25.86 13.74
CA ILE A 208 37.24 -27.22 13.43
C ILE A 208 36.35 -28.19 12.61
N SER A 209 36.77 -28.37 11.33
CA SER A 209 37.15 -29.58 10.58
C SER A 209 36.53 -30.96 10.92
N ARG A 210 36.08 -31.62 9.88
CA ARG A 210 36.29 -33.03 9.42
C ARG A 210 35.31 -33.26 8.26
N GLY A 211 35.69 -33.47 7.02
CA GLY A 211 36.54 -34.53 6.49
C GLY A 211 35.80 -35.85 6.33
N ASN A 212 35.20 -36.07 5.11
CA ASN A 212 35.21 -37.43 4.61
C ASN A 212 35.06 -37.46 3.07
N GLN A 213 36.05 -38.01 2.43
CA GLN A 213 36.09 -38.45 1.03
C GLN A 213 35.38 -39.81 0.90
N ARG A 214 34.76 -40.07 -0.26
CA ARG A 214 34.70 -41.29 -1.01
C ARG A 214 34.07 -40.93 -2.36
N GLU A 215 34.82 -41.02 -3.40
CA GLU A 215 35.12 -41.96 -4.46
C GLU A 215 33.96 -42.94 -4.73
N GLU A 216 33.32 -42.80 -5.84
CA GLU A 216 33.30 -43.59 -7.07
C GLU A 216 32.45 -42.88 -8.13
#